data_7a628c1d4d94aa4ae715f7efd1ac0723
#
_entry.id   7a628c1d4d94aa4ae715f7efd1ac0723
#
_cell.length_a   1.000
_cell.length_b   1.000
_cell.length_c   1.000
_cell.angle_alpha   90.00
_cell.angle_beta   90.00
_cell.angle_gamma   90.00
#
_symmetry.space_group_name_H-M   'P 1'
#
loop_
_entity.id
_entity.type
_entity.pdbx_description
1 polymer ?
#
loop_
_entity_poly.entity_id
_entity_poly.type
_entity_poly.pdbx_seq_one_letter_code
_entity_poly.pdbx_strand_id
1 'polypeptide(L)'
;MVAPACISRRAANLLSTMSAFELHNQLLELQAERHLAEETGVANIGSYMADLERDIARSHAAFIGAAVTEIATFRAQLSGPTFG
;
A
#
# COMPACT_ATOMS: atom_id res chain seq x y z
N MET A 1 -16.95 22.10 2.51
CA MET A 1 -16.61 21.04 1.58
C MET A 1 -15.18 20.58 1.81
N VAL A 2 -14.99 19.30 1.95
CA VAL A 2 -13.65 18.76 2.23
C VAL A 2 -12.80 18.79 0.95
N ALA A 3 -11.62 19.39 1.06
CA ALA A 3 -10.71 19.44 -0.07
C ALA A 3 -10.16 18.05 -0.38
N PRO A 4 -9.97 17.70 -1.67
CA PRO A 4 -9.38 16.41 -2.04
C PRO A 4 -8.01 16.18 -1.41
N ALA A 5 -7.26 17.26 -1.16
CA ALA A 5 -5.94 17.14 -0.52
C ALA A 5 -6.04 16.56 0.89
N CYS A 6 -7.13 16.87 1.60
CA CYS A 6 -7.33 16.32 2.95
C CYS A 6 -7.57 14.82 2.90
N ILE A 7 -8.29 14.35 1.88
CA ILE A 7 -8.56 12.93 1.70
C ILE A 7 -7.26 12.21 1.38
N SER A 8 -6.45 12.75 0.50
CA SER A 8 -5.16 12.15 0.13
C SER A 8 -4.22 12.05 1.33
N ARG A 9 -4.20 13.10 2.16
CA ARG A 9 -3.35 13.11 3.35
C ARG A 9 -3.79 12.04 4.33
N ARG A 10 -5.10 11.88 4.51
CA ARG A 10 -5.64 10.86 5.40
C ARG A 10 -5.29 9.47 4.90
N ALA A 11 -5.40 9.24 3.59
CA ALA A 11 -5.04 7.95 3.00
C ALA A 11 -3.56 7.65 3.20
N ALA A 12 -2.69 8.64 3.03
CA ALA A 12 -1.27 8.47 3.26
C ALA A 12 -0.97 8.11 4.71
N ASN A 13 -1.66 8.74 5.66
CA ASN A 13 -1.49 8.41 7.07
C ASN A 13 -1.94 6.99 7.39
N LEU A 14 -3.05 6.57 6.79
CA LEU A 14 -3.53 5.20 6.96
C LEU A 14 -2.52 4.18 6.45
N LEU A 15 -1.92 4.45 5.29
CA LEU A 15 -0.90 3.56 4.73
C LEU A 15 0.30 3.44 5.67
N SER A 16 0.70 4.55 6.30
CA SER A 16 1.88 4.53 7.17
C SER A 16 1.64 3.79 8.48
N THR A 17 0.37 3.56 8.86
CA THR A 17 0.04 2.84 10.09
C THR A 17 -0.37 1.39 9.85
N MET A 18 -0.51 0.99 8.59
CA MET A 18 -0.93 -0.37 8.26
C MET A 18 0.24 -1.34 8.36
N SER A 19 -0.07 -2.57 8.80
CA SER A 19 0.92 -3.64 8.82
C SER A 19 1.23 -4.13 7.40
N ALA A 20 2.33 -4.87 7.25
CA ALA A 20 2.70 -5.45 5.97
C ALA A 20 1.59 -6.36 5.44
N PHE A 21 0.94 -7.12 6.32
CA PHE A 21 -0.15 -8.01 5.94
C PHE A 21 -1.33 -7.22 5.35
N GLU A 22 -1.71 -6.14 6.01
CA GLU A 22 -2.81 -5.31 5.54
C GLU A 22 -2.49 -4.63 4.21
N LEU A 23 -1.25 -4.15 4.07
CA LEU A 23 -0.81 -3.51 2.84
C LEU A 23 -0.74 -4.50 1.70
N HIS A 24 -0.34 -5.73 1.98
CA HIS A 24 -0.32 -6.79 0.97
C HIS A 24 -1.73 -7.07 0.47
N ASN A 25 -2.69 -7.18 1.37
CA ASN A 25 -4.09 -7.40 1.00
C ASN A 25 -4.65 -6.25 0.18
N GLN A 26 -4.32 -5.03 0.55
CA GLN A 26 -4.74 -3.86 -0.22
C GLN A 26 -4.14 -3.87 -1.62
N LEU A 27 -2.88 -4.26 -1.74
CA LEU A 27 -2.22 -4.37 -3.02
C LEU A 27 -2.92 -5.41 -3.90
N LEU A 28 -3.29 -6.55 -3.33
CA LEU A 28 -4.01 -7.60 -4.06
C LEU A 28 -5.36 -7.09 -4.56
N GLU A 29 -6.07 -6.31 -3.75
CA GLU A 29 -7.34 -5.73 -4.15
C GLU A 29 -7.17 -4.76 -5.31
N LEU A 30 -6.14 -3.94 -5.28
CA LEU A 30 -5.86 -3.00 -6.36
C LEU A 30 -5.47 -3.73 -7.65
N GLN A 31 -4.72 -4.80 -7.54
CA GLN A 31 -4.36 -5.60 -8.70
C GLN A 31 -5.57 -6.31 -9.29
N ALA A 32 -6.50 -6.76 -8.44
CA ALA A 32 -7.74 -7.34 -8.90
C ALA A 32 -8.62 -6.31 -9.61
N GLU A 33 -8.65 -5.08 -9.10
CA GLU A 33 -9.37 -4.00 -9.74
C GLU A 33 -8.78 -3.68 -11.11
N ARG A 34 -7.46 -3.68 -11.20
CA ARG A 34 -6.79 -3.45 -12.48
C ARG A 34 -7.18 -4.51 -13.50
N HIS A 35 -7.18 -5.77 -13.08
CA HIS A 35 -7.57 -6.88 -13.95
C HIS A 35 -9.01 -6.73 -14.41
N LEU A 36 -9.91 -6.38 -13.50
CA LEU A 36 -11.30 -6.16 -13.83
C LEU A 36 -11.48 -5.01 -14.81
N ALA A 37 -10.71 -3.93 -14.63
CA ALA A 37 -10.75 -2.79 -15.53
C ALA A 37 -10.33 -3.19 -16.94
N GLU A 38 -9.34 -4.05 -17.06
CA GLU A 38 -8.90 -4.55 -18.35
C GLU A 38 -9.99 -5.39 -19.02
N GLU A 39 -10.67 -6.23 -18.24
CA GLU A 39 -11.73 -7.09 -18.77
C GLU A 39 -12.97 -6.29 -19.21
N THR A 40 -13.31 -5.23 -18.48
CA THR A 40 -14.52 -4.46 -18.75
C THR A 40 -14.31 -3.33 -19.74
N GLY A 41 -13.07 -3.07 -20.14
CA GLY A 41 -12.76 -1.99 -21.07
C GLY A 41 -12.55 -0.64 -20.40
N VAL A 42 -12.74 -0.53 -19.09
CA VAL A 42 -12.49 0.71 -18.37
C VAL A 42 -11.01 1.09 -18.43
N ALA A 43 -10.14 0.11 -18.67
CA ALA A 43 -8.71 0.35 -18.82
C ALA A 43 -8.39 1.30 -19.97
N ASN A 44 -9.31 1.48 -20.93
CA ASN A 44 -9.14 2.43 -22.01
C ASN A 44 -9.25 3.88 -21.57
N ILE A 45 -9.72 4.13 -20.37
CA ILE A 45 -9.76 5.48 -19.80
C ILE A 45 -8.39 5.75 -19.19
N GLY A 46 -7.55 6.50 -19.90
CA GLY A 46 -6.17 6.72 -19.53
C GLY A 46 -5.99 7.32 -18.14
N SER A 47 -6.82 8.29 -17.77
CA SER A 47 -6.71 8.94 -16.46
C SER A 47 -7.04 7.97 -15.32
N TYR A 48 -8.04 7.11 -15.50
CA TYR A 48 -8.40 6.10 -14.51
C TYR A 48 -7.25 5.12 -14.32
N MET A 49 -6.69 4.61 -15.40
CA MET A 49 -5.58 3.66 -15.31
C MET A 49 -4.33 4.27 -14.72
N ALA A 50 -4.05 5.53 -15.06
CA ALA A 50 -2.88 6.22 -14.49
C ALA A 50 -3.02 6.35 -12.97
N ASP A 51 -4.21 6.71 -12.49
CA ASP A 51 -4.47 6.83 -11.06
C ASP A 51 -4.36 5.46 -10.37
N LEU A 52 -4.93 4.43 -10.99
CA LEU A 52 -4.90 3.09 -10.43
C LEU A 52 -3.47 2.55 -10.36
N GLU A 53 -2.68 2.74 -11.42
CA GLU A 53 -1.29 2.31 -11.42
C GLU A 53 -0.46 3.06 -10.39
N ARG A 54 -0.76 4.34 -10.18
CA ARG A 54 -0.10 5.13 -9.15
C ARG A 54 -0.42 4.58 -7.76
N ASP A 55 -1.68 4.21 -7.53
CA ASP A 55 -2.09 3.65 -6.26
C ASP A 55 -1.44 2.28 -6.02
N ILE A 56 -1.34 1.47 -7.06
CA ILE A 56 -0.66 0.18 -6.98
C ILE A 56 0.81 0.37 -6.61
N ALA A 57 1.50 1.30 -7.28
CA ALA A 57 2.90 1.57 -7.01
C ALA A 57 3.10 2.07 -5.58
N ARG A 58 2.21 2.93 -5.11
CA ARG A 58 2.26 3.46 -3.75
C ARG A 58 2.06 2.37 -2.72
N SER A 59 1.06 1.52 -2.93
CA SER A 59 0.78 0.42 -2.01
C SER A 59 1.91 -0.61 -2.01
N HIS A 60 2.49 -0.86 -3.16
CA HIS A 60 3.63 -1.77 -3.27
C HIS A 60 4.83 -1.24 -2.49
N ALA A 61 5.15 0.03 -2.65
CA ALA A 61 6.26 0.65 -1.93
C ALA A 61 6.00 0.65 -0.42
N ALA A 62 4.76 0.93 -0.02
CA ALA A 62 4.39 0.92 1.40
C ALA A 62 4.49 -0.49 1.98
N PHE A 63 4.08 -1.50 1.22
CA PHE A 63 4.19 -2.89 1.66
C PHE A 63 5.64 -3.29 1.87
N ILE A 64 6.50 -2.97 0.92
CA ILE A 64 7.93 -3.30 1.05
C ILE A 64 8.52 -2.59 2.27
N GLY A 65 8.22 -1.31 2.45
CA GLY A 65 8.71 -0.56 3.60
C GLY A 65 8.25 -1.14 4.92
N ALA A 66 6.97 -1.51 5.01
CA ALA A 66 6.42 -2.11 6.22
C ALA A 66 7.05 -3.48 6.48
N ALA A 67 7.22 -4.29 5.45
CA ALA A 67 7.80 -5.61 5.58
C ALA A 67 9.24 -5.53 6.10
N VAL A 68 10.02 -4.62 5.54
CA VAL A 68 11.40 -4.42 5.99
C VAL A 68 11.44 -3.97 7.45
N THR A 69 10.56 -3.04 7.82
CA THR A 69 10.50 -2.53 9.18
C THR A 69 10.10 -3.62 10.17
N GLU A 70 9.11 -4.44 9.81
CA GLU A 70 8.66 -5.52 10.69
C GLU A 70 9.72 -6.59 10.86
N ILE A 71 10.45 -6.91 9.79
CA ILE A 71 11.55 -7.86 9.87
C ILE A 71 12.66 -7.31 10.77
N ALA A 72 13.01 -6.04 10.61
CA ALA A 72 14.05 -5.41 11.41
C ALA A 72 13.65 -5.38 12.90
N THR A 73 12.39 -5.07 13.17
CA THR A 73 11.86 -5.05 14.54
C THR A 73 11.92 -6.45 15.14
N PHE A 74 11.52 -7.46 14.39
CA PHE A 74 11.54 -8.84 14.84
C PHE A 74 12.96 -9.29 15.16
N ARG A 75 13.91 -8.95 14.30
CA ARG A 75 15.32 -9.26 14.56
C ARG A 75 15.84 -8.59 15.81
N ALA A 76 15.48 -7.32 16.00
CA ALA A 76 15.88 -6.59 17.19
C ALA A 76 15.33 -7.25 18.47
N GLN A 77 14.09 -7.71 18.41
CA GLN A 77 13.48 -8.40 19.54
C GLN A 77 14.18 -9.74 19.86
N LEU A 78 14.64 -10.43 18.81
CA LEU A 78 15.32 -11.71 19.01
C LEU A 78 16.73 -11.55 19.56
N SER A 79 17.44 -10.49 19.21
CA SER A 79 18.82 -10.30 19.62
C SER A 79 19.02 -9.33 20.76
N GLY A 80 18.05 -8.44 21.00
CA GLY A 80 18.16 -7.43 22.05
C GLY A 80 18.37 -7.98 23.44
N PRO A 81 17.57 -8.95 23.88
CA PRO A 81 17.68 -9.47 25.24
C PRO A 81 18.97 -10.22 25.54
N THR A 82 19.79 -10.49 24.54
CA THR A 82 21.00 -11.27 24.74
C THR A 82 22.13 -10.51 25.41
N PHE A 83 21.92 -9.25 25.68
CA PHE A 83 22.90 -8.44 26.38
C PHE A 83 22.83 -8.60 27.88
N GLY A 84 22.19 -9.57 28.30
CA GLY A 84 22.02 -9.83 29.73
C GLY A 84 23.31 -9.82 30.49
#